data_3a5073d38952b53e9b1984af0d2ab138
#
_entry.id   3a5073d38952b53e9b1984af0d2ab138
#
_cell.length_a   1.000
_cell.length_b   1.000
_cell.length_c   1.000
_cell.angle_alpha   90.00
_cell.angle_beta   90.00
_cell.angle_gamma   90.00
#
_symmetry.space_group_name_H-M   'P 1'
#
loop_
_entity.id
_entity.type
_entity.pdbx_description
1 polymer ?
#
loop_
_entity_poly.entity_id
_entity_poly.type
_entity_poly.pdbx_seq_one_letter_code
_entity_poly.pdbx_strand_id
1 'polypeptide(L)'
;MDQREEFVRLASTPGANRKELCRRFGISRKTGYKLLRRYVVEGRAGLADRSRRPRHSPARTADAVEKEVLRIRQESSDAWGGRKIAAVMRRVGPAPAASTITAILRRHGKLAVRAGEHPGPYQRFERAAPNELWQMDFKGHFPLPAGRCHPLTVLDDHSRYSVGLAACGDEQDATVRGRLVAVFRRYGLPLAMLMDNGSPWGDAGDQPHTVFTAWLLRLGVRVSHGRPYHPQTQGKDERFHRTLKAELLQARSFRDLAHCQSAFDSWRHLYNHHRPHDALALAVPAERYRPSPRPFPETLPPIAYGPDDSVRKVDQNGFISFKNHPWRIGKAFRGQPIALRPTTEDGVFSAHYCTHRIAAIDLRGAPPSVCGVVDNASALPTTPQAPLQQ
;
A
#
# COMPACT_ATOMS: atom_id res chain seq x y z
N MET A 1 27.10 44.64 -12.06
CA MET A 1 28.30 44.25 -12.87
C MET A 1 29.07 43.23 -12.06
N ASP A 2 29.48 42.11 -12.63
CA ASP A 2 30.24 41.06 -11.92
C ASP A 2 31.61 41.59 -11.56
N GLN A 3 32.06 41.49 -10.30
CA GLN A 3 33.38 41.95 -9.84
C GLN A 3 34.55 41.46 -10.70
N ARG A 4 34.40 40.25 -11.30
CA ARG A 4 35.41 39.67 -12.19
C ARG A 4 35.47 40.38 -13.53
N GLU A 5 34.34 40.79 -14.06
CA GLU A 5 34.24 41.56 -15.32
C GLU A 5 34.86 42.97 -15.13
N GLU A 6 34.55 43.62 -14.01
CA GLU A 6 35.11 44.92 -13.67
C GLU A 6 36.61 44.84 -13.47
N PHE A 7 37.12 43.80 -12.75
CA PHE A 7 38.58 43.60 -12.62
C PHE A 7 39.25 43.46 -13.98
N VAL A 8 38.71 42.63 -14.87
CA VAL A 8 39.29 42.38 -16.20
C VAL A 8 39.27 43.65 -17.04
N ARG A 9 38.16 44.42 -17.01
CA ARG A 9 38.05 45.70 -17.73
C ARG A 9 39.15 46.67 -17.31
N LEU A 10 39.34 46.88 -16.00
CA LEU A 10 40.37 47.77 -15.47
C LEU A 10 41.79 47.26 -15.70
N ALA A 11 42.04 45.95 -15.57
CA ALA A 11 43.34 45.33 -15.74
C ALA A 11 43.79 45.18 -17.21
N SER A 12 42.85 45.35 -18.16
CA SER A 12 43.14 45.38 -19.60
C SER A 12 43.44 46.75 -20.14
N THR A 13 43.27 47.83 -19.35
CA THR A 13 43.61 49.19 -19.77
C THR A 13 45.13 49.34 -19.93
N PRO A 14 45.62 49.99 -20.99
CA PRO A 14 47.04 50.24 -21.15
C PRO A 14 47.64 50.97 -19.94
N GLY A 15 48.81 50.50 -19.43
CA GLY A 15 49.48 51.08 -18.25
C GLY A 15 48.89 50.69 -16.89
N ALA A 16 47.84 49.79 -16.82
CA ALA A 16 47.23 49.41 -15.58
C ALA A 16 48.16 48.66 -14.62
N ASN A 17 48.26 49.16 -13.35
CA ASN A 17 48.98 48.44 -12.29
C ASN A 17 48.20 47.20 -11.82
N ARG A 18 48.43 46.07 -12.49
CA ARG A 18 47.78 44.83 -12.21
C ARG A 18 47.96 44.25 -10.78
N LYS A 19 49.15 44.61 -10.19
CA LYS A 19 49.48 44.24 -8.79
C LYS A 19 48.52 44.91 -7.82
N GLU A 20 48.31 46.19 -7.99
CA GLU A 20 47.47 47.02 -7.14
C GLU A 20 45.99 46.68 -7.36
N LEU A 21 45.58 46.45 -8.60
CA LEU A 21 44.23 45.98 -8.90
C LEU A 21 43.91 44.63 -8.23
N CYS A 22 44.82 43.64 -8.27
CA CYS A 22 44.64 42.39 -7.56
C CYS A 22 44.44 42.60 -6.05
N ARG A 23 45.21 43.51 -5.44
CA ARG A 23 45.06 43.86 -4.02
C ARG A 23 43.69 44.49 -3.74
N ARG A 24 43.28 45.45 -4.54
CA ARG A 24 41.98 46.13 -4.43
C ARG A 24 40.79 45.18 -4.57
N PHE A 25 40.84 44.18 -5.45
CA PHE A 25 39.80 43.18 -5.65
C PHE A 25 39.92 41.94 -4.75
N GLY A 26 40.88 41.94 -3.80
CA GLY A 26 41.04 40.82 -2.85
C GLY A 26 41.43 39.48 -3.49
N ILE A 27 42.10 39.51 -4.68
CA ILE A 27 42.48 38.29 -5.40
C ILE A 27 44.02 38.18 -5.51
N SER A 28 44.49 36.91 -5.56
CA SER A 28 45.93 36.69 -5.79
C SER A 28 46.32 37.09 -7.21
N ARG A 29 47.60 37.49 -7.41
CA ARG A 29 48.13 37.78 -8.76
C ARG A 29 47.92 36.63 -9.71
N LYS A 30 48.11 35.37 -9.23
CA LYS A 30 47.87 34.16 -10.01
C LYS A 30 46.42 34.07 -10.51
N THR A 31 45.46 34.43 -9.66
CA THR A 31 44.03 34.48 -10.01
C THR A 31 43.76 35.59 -11.02
N GLY A 32 44.31 36.79 -10.82
CA GLY A 32 44.16 37.91 -11.74
C GLY A 32 44.66 37.60 -13.16
N TYR A 33 45.86 37.07 -13.29
CA TYR A 33 46.40 36.68 -14.60
C TYR A 33 45.64 35.51 -15.24
N LYS A 34 45.12 34.59 -14.43
CA LYS A 34 44.26 33.53 -14.90
C LYS A 34 42.95 34.06 -15.51
N LEU A 35 42.30 35.02 -14.85
CA LEU A 35 41.07 35.65 -15.33
C LEU A 35 41.32 36.42 -16.63
N LEU A 36 42.38 37.21 -16.69
CA LEU A 36 42.75 37.92 -17.92
C LEU A 36 42.99 37.00 -19.10
N ARG A 37 43.78 35.92 -18.91
CA ARG A 37 44.03 34.93 -19.97
C ARG A 37 42.76 34.27 -20.45
N ARG A 38 41.82 33.89 -19.53
CA ARG A 38 40.56 33.29 -19.88
C ARG A 38 39.64 34.24 -20.66
N TYR A 39 39.63 35.49 -20.25
CA TYR A 39 38.86 36.52 -20.93
C TYR A 39 39.33 36.77 -22.37
N VAL A 40 40.64 36.78 -22.59
CA VAL A 40 41.20 36.91 -23.94
C VAL A 40 40.81 35.75 -24.83
N VAL A 41 40.77 34.52 -24.30
CA VAL A 41 40.48 33.28 -25.10
C VAL A 41 39.00 33.01 -25.25
N GLU A 42 38.20 33.26 -24.21
CA GLU A 42 36.81 32.79 -24.11
C GLU A 42 35.82 33.95 -23.90
N GLY A 43 36.28 35.17 -23.85
CA GLY A 43 35.45 36.33 -23.56
C GLY A 43 34.83 36.26 -22.16
N ARG A 44 33.64 36.81 -22.00
CA ARG A 44 32.89 36.85 -20.74
C ARG A 44 32.63 35.44 -20.15
N ALA A 45 32.41 34.44 -20.99
CA ALA A 45 32.19 33.05 -20.55
C ALA A 45 33.39 32.48 -19.77
N GLY A 46 34.63 32.92 -20.08
CA GLY A 46 35.85 32.50 -19.37
C GLY A 46 35.94 32.97 -17.92
N LEU A 47 35.11 33.91 -17.50
CA LEU A 47 35.09 34.44 -16.12
C LEU A 47 34.22 33.58 -15.18
N ALA A 48 33.39 32.69 -15.74
CA ALA A 48 32.59 31.73 -14.94
C ALA A 48 33.46 30.70 -14.20
N ASP A 49 32.98 30.26 -13.05
CA ASP A 49 33.66 29.19 -12.33
C ASP A 49 33.61 27.89 -13.11
N ARG A 50 34.75 27.30 -13.36
CA ARG A 50 34.86 25.99 -13.98
C ARG A 50 34.67 24.90 -12.94
N SER A 51 34.04 23.79 -13.34
CA SER A 51 33.94 22.59 -12.49
C SER A 51 35.34 22.18 -11.98
N ARG A 52 35.42 21.94 -10.67
CA ARG A 52 36.65 21.42 -10.01
C ARG A 52 36.73 19.90 -10.05
N ARG A 53 35.74 19.22 -10.68
CA ARG A 53 35.73 17.77 -10.80
C ARG A 53 36.93 17.30 -11.63
N PRO A 54 37.61 16.23 -11.21
CA PRO A 54 38.63 15.57 -12.03
C PRO A 54 38.04 15.17 -13.40
N ARG A 55 38.82 15.32 -14.46
CA ARG A 55 38.41 14.88 -15.81
C ARG A 55 38.34 13.36 -15.91
N HIS A 56 39.18 12.66 -15.15
CA HIS A 56 39.14 11.22 -14.97
C HIS A 56 38.92 10.88 -13.51
N SER A 57 38.01 9.97 -13.25
CA SER A 57 37.74 9.42 -11.92
C SER A 57 37.92 7.88 -12.01
N PRO A 58 39.06 7.33 -11.53
CA PRO A 58 39.30 5.87 -11.59
C PRO A 58 38.25 5.06 -10.84
N ALA A 59 37.60 5.66 -9.82
CA ALA A 59 36.53 5.03 -9.02
C ALA A 59 35.13 5.26 -9.60
N ARG A 60 35.02 5.76 -10.85
CA ARG A 60 33.70 5.91 -11.49
C ARG A 60 33.11 4.52 -11.76
N THR A 61 31.84 4.33 -11.43
CA THR A 61 31.09 3.13 -11.76
C THR A 61 31.15 2.89 -13.26
N ALA A 62 31.38 1.63 -13.65
CA ALA A 62 31.45 1.23 -15.06
C ALA A 62 30.14 1.53 -15.80
N ASP A 63 30.23 1.96 -17.04
CA ASP A 63 29.08 2.38 -17.85
C ASP A 63 28.01 1.25 -17.99
N ALA A 64 28.43 -0.02 -18.03
CA ALA A 64 27.52 -1.15 -18.05
C ALA A 64 26.64 -1.21 -16.79
N VAL A 65 27.21 -0.93 -15.63
CA VAL A 65 26.48 -0.89 -14.35
C VAL A 65 25.55 0.33 -14.30
N GLU A 66 25.96 1.49 -14.81
CA GLU A 66 25.08 2.67 -14.91
C GLU A 66 23.89 2.39 -15.82
N LYS A 67 24.10 1.76 -16.98
CA LYS A 67 23.02 1.37 -17.90
C LYS A 67 22.04 0.41 -17.23
N GLU A 68 22.53 -0.57 -16.48
CA GLU A 68 21.67 -1.51 -15.74
C GLU A 68 20.83 -0.82 -14.66
N VAL A 69 21.42 0.11 -13.91
CA VAL A 69 20.69 0.93 -12.92
C VAL A 69 19.56 1.72 -13.59
N LEU A 70 19.83 2.31 -14.75
CA LEU A 70 18.83 3.09 -15.50
C LEU A 70 17.74 2.19 -16.09
N ARG A 71 18.09 0.99 -16.58
CA ARG A 71 17.13 0.00 -17.06
C ARG A 71 16.14 -0.41 -15.97
N ILE A 72 16.63 -0.82 -14.78
CA ILE A 72 15.80 -1.19 -13.64
C ILE A 72 14.91 -0.01 -13.18
N ARG A 73 15.46 1.21 -13.20
CA ARG A 73 14.71 2.43 -12.89
C ARG A 73 13.54 2.63 -13.84
N GLN A 74 13.76 2.49 -15.14
CA GLN A 74 12.74 2.63 -16.18
C GLN A 74 11.68 1.54 -16.09
N GLU A 75 12.07 0.28 -15.89
CA GLU A 75 11.14 -0.85 -15.73
C GLU A 75 10.23 -0.70 -14.52
N SER A 76 10.67 0.02 -13.49
CA SER A 76 9.85 0.36 -12.32
C SER A 76 9.02 1.64 -12.50
N SER A 77 8.79 2.10 -13.72
CA SER A 77 8.10 3.36 -14.03
C SER A 77 8.71 4.56 -13.28
N ASP A 78 10.03 4.61 -13.21
CA ASP A 78 10.81 5.62 -12.49
C ASP A 78 10.47 5.75 -10.98
N ALA A 79 9.93 4.67 -10.36
CA ALA A 79 9.48 4.70 -8.97
C ALA A 79 10.53 4.22 -7.95
N TRP A 80 11.44 3.30 -8.35
CA TRP A 80 12.37 2.69 -7.38
C TRP A 80 13.62 3.54 -7.16
N GLY A 81 13.95 3.80 -5.89
CA GLY A 81 15.18 4.49 -5.49
C GLY A 81 16.37 3.55 -5.31
N GLY A 82 17.52 4.14 -4.96
CA GLY A 82 18.80 3.43 -4.84
C GLY A 82 18.78 2.17 -3.99
N ARG A 83 18.05 2.16 -2.85
CA ARG A 83 17.95 0.98 -1.97
C ARG A 83 17.29 -0.22 -2.67
N LYS A 84 16.17 0.01 -3.36
CA LYS A 84 15.44 -1.06 -4.05
C LYS A 84 16.21 -1.57 -5.26
N ILE A 85 16.78 -0.67 -6.06
CA ILE A 85 17.62 -1.04 -7.22
C ILE A 85 18.82 -1.86 -6.75
N ALA A 86 19.51 -1.43 -5.67
CA ALA A 86 20.61 -2.21 -5.10
C ALA A 86 20.17 -3.62 -4.66
N ALA A 87 18.98 -3.74 -4.06
CA ALA A 87 18.45 -5.03 -3.63
C ALA A 87 18.15 -5.96 -4.82
N VAL A 88 17.60 -5.42 -5.90
CA VAL A 88 17.35 -6.19 -7.13
C VAL A 88 18.67 -6.65 -7.76
N MET A 89 19.64 -5.76 -7.92
CA MET A 89 20.95 -6.10 -8.51
C MET A 89 21.68 -7.18 -7.69
N ARG A 90 21.63 -7.11 -6.34
CA ARG A 90 22.28 -8.12 -5.47
C ARG A 90 21.73 -9.52 -5.61
N ARG A 91 20.52 -9.70 -6.14
CA ARG A 91 19.95 -11.04 -6.39
C ARG A 91 20.58 -11.72 -7.59
N VAL A 92 21.18 -10.93 -8.49
CA VAL A 92 21.77 -11.42 -9.74
C VAL A 92 23.30 -11.42 -9.68
N GLY A 93 23.90 -10.56 -8.83
CA GLY A 93 25.34 -10.44 -8.71
C GLY A 93 25.79 -9.26 -7.84
N PRO A 94 27.07 -8.86 -7.95
CA PRO A 94 27.60 -7.71 -7.23
C PRO A 94 26.87 -6.42 -7.59
N ALA A 95 26.47 -5.62 -6.59
CA ALA A 95 25.77 -4.37 -6.80
C ALA A 95 26.48 -3.20 -6.12
N PRO A 96 26.47 -2.01 -6.72
CA PRO A 96 26.95 -0.80 -6.06
C PRO A 96 26.17 -0.51 -4.78
N ALA A 97 26.78 0.28 -3.88
CA ALA A 97 26.09 0.81 -2.71
C ALA A 97 24.83 1.63 -3.12
N ALA A 98 23.80 1.63 -2.31
CA ALA A 98 22.57 2.36 -2.58
C ALA A 98 22.82 3.88 -2.77
N SER A 99 23.81 4.44 -2.06
CA SER A 99 24.26 5.83 -2.23
C SER A 99 24.84 6.09 -3.62
N THR A 100 25.67 5.16 -4.12
CA THR A 100 26.25 5.24 -5.47
C THR A 100 25.14 5.20 -6.53
N ILE A 101 24.18 4.27 -6.40
CA ILE A 101 23.03 4.19 -7.31
C ILE A 101 22.21 5.49 -7.26
N THR A 102 21.97 6.03 -6.06
CA THR A 102 21.28 7.32 -5.91
C THR A 102 22.04 8.46 -6.60
N ALA A 103 23.38 8.47 -6.53
CA ALA A 103 24.21 9.45 -7.23
C ALA A 103 24.13 9.29 -8.76
N ILE A 104 24.08 8.04 -9.27
CA ILE A 104 23.84 7.75 -10.69
C ILE A 104 22.49 8.32 -11.13
N LEU A 105 21.40 8.00 -10.42
CA LEU A 105 20.06 8.48 -10.72
C LEU A 105 19.98 10.01 -10.72
N ARG A 106 20.64 10.66 -9.75
CA ARG A 106 20.72 12.13 -9.67
C ARG A 106 21.43 12.73 -10.87
N ARG A 107 22.57 12.15 -11.28
CA ARG A 107 23.36 12.59 -12.43
C ARG A 107 22.58 12.51 -13.75
N HIS A 108 21.69 11.52 -13.87
CA HIS A 108 20.82 11.33 -15.03
C HIS A 108 19.44 12.01 -14.90
N GLY A 109 19.26 12.90 -13.91
CA GLY A 109 17.99 13.63 -13.74
C GLY A 109 16.79 12.74 -13.36
N LYS A 110 17.04 11.50 -12.88
CA LYS A 110 16.00 10.52 -12.57
C LYS A 110 15.47 10.57 -11.12
N LEU A 111 15.83 11.62 -10.38
CA LEU A 111 15.31 11.85 -9.03
C LEU A 111 14.44 13.11 -9.01
N ALA A 112 13.17 12.97 -8.68
CA ALA A 112 12.32 14.11 -8.37
C ALA A 112 12.79 14.78 -7.07
N VAL A 113 12.79 16.10 -7.03
CA VAL A 113 12.97 16.86 -5.79
C VAL A 113 11.77 16.59 -4.91
N ARG A 114 11.92 15.79 -3.87
CA ARG A 114 10.89 15.60 -2.86
C ARG A 114 10.96 16.74 -1.84
N ALA A 115 10.05 17.66 -1.94
CA ALA A 115 9.63 18.44 -0.80
C ALA A 115 8.60 17.59 -0.04
N GLY A 116 8.92 17.13 1.16
CA GLY A 116 7.97 16.31 1.94
C GLY A 116 8.48 16.07 3.35
N GLU A 117 7.65 16.39 4.31
CA GLU A 117 7.80 16.02 5.71
C GLU A 117 7.89 14.51 5.84
N HIS A 118 8.83 14.01 6.61
CA HIS A 118 8.85 12.61 7.02
C HIS A 118 7.84 12.45 8.16
N PRO A 119 6.74 11.70 7.98
CA PRO A 119 5.87 11.39 9.09
C PRO A 119 6.67 10.63 10.15
N GLY A 120 6.43 10.98 11.43
CA GLY A 120 7.08 10.37 12.57
C GLY A 120 6.94 8.84 12.63
N PRO A 121 7.60 8.17 13.58
CA PRO A 121 7.56 6.73 13.70
C PRO A 121 6.14 6.25 14.01
N TYR A 122 5.55 5.46 13.13
CA TYR A 122 4.28 4.77 13.35
C TYR A 122 4.51 3.43 14.04
N GLN A 123 3.67 3.14 15.03
CA GLN A 123 3.61 1.80 15.60
C GLN A 123 3.05 0.85 14.53
N ARG A 124 3.86 -0.10 14.09
CA ARG A 124 3.48 -1.07 13.05
C ARG A 124 2.86 -2.29 13.69
N PHE A 125 1.64 -2.59 13.31
CA PHE A 125 1.01 -3.87 13.61
C PHE A 125 1.16 -4.79 12.40
N GLU A 126 1.53 -6.04 12.64
CA GLU A 126 1.65 -7.08 11.61
C GLU A 126 1.16 -8.40 12.19
N ARG A 127 0.40 -9.17 11.42
CA ARG A 127 -0.02 -10.50 11.81
C ARG A 127 1.17 -11.44 11.83
N ALA A 128 1.11 -12.47 12.69
CA ALA A 128 2.23 -13.40 12.90
C ALA A 128 2.47 -14.28 11.66
N ALA A 129 1.40 -14.66 10.95
CA ALA A 129 1.47 -15.55 9.80
C ALA A 129 0.62 -15.07 8.61
N PRO A 130 0.93 -15.50 7.38
CA PRO A 130 0.10 -15.23 6.23
C PRO A 130 -1.28 -15.87 6.37
N ASN A 131 -2.28 -15.25 5.73
CA ASN A 131 -3.68 -15.64 5.73
C ASN A 131 -4.41 -15.51 7.09
N GLU A 132 -3.77 -14.99 8.14
CA GLU A 132 -4.49 -14.61 9.36
C GLU A 132 -5.43 -13.45 9.13
N LEU A 133 -5.02 -12.48 8.30
CA LEU A 133 -5.82 -11.32 7.96
C LEU A 133 -5.52 -10.88 6.52
N TRP A 134 -6.57 -10.77 5.71
CA TRP A 134 -6.49 -10.05 4.44
C TRP A 134 -7.21 -8.70 4.57
N GLN A 135 -6.62 -7.68 4.00
CA GLN A 135 -7.22 -6.36 3.87
C GLN A 135 -7.80 -6.22 2.47
N MET A 136 -9.02 -5.71 2.36
CA MET A 136 -9.71 -5.53 1.08
C MET A 136 -10.30 -4.13 1.01
N ASP A 137 -10.07 -3.47 -0.12
CA ASP A 137 -10.57 -2.11 -0.35
C ASP A 137 -10.65 -1.81 -1.85
N PHE A 138 -11.49 -0.83 -2.23
CA PHE A 138 -11.45 -0.21 -3.53
C PHE A 138 -10.49 0.98 -3.55
N LYS A 139 -9.63 1.05 -4.57
CA LYS A 139 -8.72 2.19 -4.77
C LYS A 139 -9.46 3.47 -5.21
N GLY A 140 -10.75 3.51 -5.11
CA GLY A 140 -11.60 4.47 -5.80
C GLY A 140 -11.73 4.10 -7.27
N HIS A 141 -11.96 5.08 -8.16
CA HIS A 141 -12.15 4.79 -9.57
C HIS A 141 -11.40 5.77 -10.48
N PHE A 142 -11.25 5.38 -11.75
CA PHE A 142 -10.76 6.24 -12.82
C PHE A 142 -11.57 6.03 -14.12
N PRO A 143 -11.65 7.04 -14.99
CA PRO A 143 -12.43 6.94 -16.21
C PRO A 143 -11.77 6.03 -17.25
N LEU A 144 -12.59 5.34 -18.02
CA LEU A 144 -12.26 4.64 -19.25
C LEU A 144 -13.03 5.30 -20.42
N PRO A 145 -12.67 5.05 -21.69
CA PRO A 145 -13.44 5.52 -22.84
C PRO A 145 -14.91 5.08 -22.78
N ALA A 146 -15.21 3.91 -22.24
CA ALA A 146 -16.56 3.42 -21.96
C ALA A 146 -16.67 3.04 -20.46
N GLY A 147 -17.18 3.96 -19.65
CA GLY A 147 -17.43 3.73 -18.22
C GLY A 147 -16.27 4.05 -17.30
N ARG A 148 -16.08 3.24 -16.26
CA ARG A 148 -15.08 3.45 -15.21
C ARG A 148 -14.45 2.13 -14.82
N CYS A 149 -13.22 2.20 -14.28
CA CYS A 149 -12.58 1.08 -13.60
C CYS A 149 -12.51 1.38 -12.11
N HIS A 150 -12.97 0.42 -11.30
CA HIS A 150 -12.89 0.41 -9.85
C HIS A 150 -11.89 -0.69 -9.44
N PRO A 151 -10.61 -0.37 -9.16
CA PRO A 151 -9.64 -1.39 -8.77
C PRO A 151 -9.96 -1.96 -7.41
N LEU A 152 -10.37 -3.23 -7.36
CA LEU A 152 -10.53 -3.98 -6.10
C LEU A 152 -9.20 -4.59 -5.72
N THR A 153 -8.74 -4.32 -4.51
CA THR A 153 -7.47 -4.79 -3.96
C THR A 153 -7.69 -5.74 -2.80
N VAL A 154 -6.92 -6.83 -2.74
CA VAL A 154 -6.88 -7.74 -1.60
C VAL A 154 -5.44 -8.02 -1.25
N LEU A 155 -5.04 -7.67 -0.03
CA LEU A 155 -3.67 -7.71 0.44
C LEU A 155 -3.54 -8.58 1.70
N ASP A 156 -2.58 -9.49 1.71
CA ASP A 156 -2.22 -10.24 2.94
C ASP A 156 -1.46 -9.33 3.91
N ASP A 157 -1.94 -9.26 5.16
CA ASP A 157 -1.42 -8.35 6.18
C ASP A 157 0.01 -8.66 6.59
N HIS A 158 0.37 -9.96 6.71
CA HIS A 158 1.70 -10.40 7.13
C HIS A 158 2.75 -10.18 6.05
N SER A 159 2.52 -10.73 4.87
CA SER A 159 3.50 -10.79 3.79
C SER A 159 3.47 -9.57 2.86
N ARG A 160 2.43 -8.75 2.90
CA ARG A 160 2.14 -7.71 1.90
C ARG A 160 1.87 -8.27 0.49
N TYR A 161 1.63 -9.57 0.38
CA TYR A 161 1.34 -10.22 -0.88
C TYR A 161 -0.04 -9.78 -1.39
N SER A 162 -0.11 -9.27 -2.60
CA SER A 162 -1.38 -8.96 -3.25
C SER A 162 -2.00 -10.25 -3.76
N VAL A 163 -2.95 -10.80 -3.01
CA VAL A 163 -3.71 -12.00 -3.41
C VAL A 163 -4.76 -11.65 -4.47
N GLY A 164 -5.23 -10.40 -4.50
CA GLY A 164 -6.19 -9.91 -5.48
C GLY A 164 -5.90 -8.48 -5.94
N LEU A 165 -6.03 -8.25 -7.25
CA LEU A 165 -6.10 -6.95 -7.87
C LEU A 165 -6.98 -7.09 -9.10
N ALA A 166 -8.22 -6.61 -9.02
CA ALA A 166 -9.21 -6.81 -10.06
C ALA A 166 -9.73 -5.50 -10.64
N ALA A 167 -9.85 -5.44 -11.96
CA ALA A 167 -10.51 -4.36 -12.66
C ALA A 167 -12.03 -4.63 -12.64
N CYS A 168 -12.77 -3.87 -11.82
CA CYS A 168 -14.22 -3.96 -11.70
C CYS A 168 -14.88 -2.80 -12.44
N GLY A 169 -16.04 -3.06 -13.06
CA GLY A 169 -16.86 -2.02 -13.70
C GLY A 169 -17.76 -1.28 -12.71
N ASP A 170 -17.96 -1.87 -11.55
CA ASP A 170 -18.79 -1.37 -10.45
C ASP A 170 -18.26 -1.88 -9.10
N GLU A 171 -18.91 -1.44 -8.02
CA GLU A 171 -18.61 -1.85 -6.64
C GLU A 171 -19.75 -2.70 -6.04
N GLN A 172 -20.51 -3.42 -6.88
CA GLN A 172 -21.63 -4.22 -6.42
C GLN A 172 -21.20 -5.55 -5.79
N ASP A 173 -22.03 -6.06 -4.86
CA ASP A 173 -21.82 -7.35 -4.16
C ASP A 173 -21.52 -8.51 -5.13
N ALA A 174 -22.29 -8.64 -6.18
CA ALA A 174 -22.12 -9.73 -7.15
C ALA A 174 -20.76 -9.67 -7.86
N THR A 175 -20.30 -8.47 -8.23
CA THR A 175 -18.98 -8.24 -8.86
C THR A 175 -17.88 -8.59 -7.88
N VAL A 176 -17.90 -8.05 -6.67
CA VAL A 176 -16.90 -8.31 -5.63
C VAL A 176 -16.84 -9.80 -5.29
N ARG A 177 -17.99 -10.43 -5.07
CA ARG A 177 -18.09 -11.86 -4.74
C ARG A 177 -17.49 -12.72 -5.84
N GLY A 178 -17.81 -12.44 -7.11
CA GLY A 178 -17.23 -13.16 -8.25
C GLY A 178 -15.70 -13.06 -8.29
N ARG A 179 -15.14 -11.89 -8.02
CA ARG A 179 -13.68 -11.68 -7.95
C ARG A 179 -13.05 -12.40 -6.76
N LEU A 180 -13.68 -12.36 -5.59
CA LEU A 180 -13.19 -13.07 -4.41
C LEU A 180 -13.24 -14.60 -4.55
N VAL A 181 -14.26 -15.15 -5.19
CA VAL A 181 -14.32 -16.60 -5.45
C VAL A 181 -13.10 -17.07 -6.25
N ALA A 182 -12.70 -16.31 -7.28
CA ALA A 182 -11.49 -16.59 -8.04
C ALA A 182 -10.21 -16.52 -7.17
N VAL A 183 -10.14 -15.54 -6.26
CA VAL A 183 -9.02 -15.39 -5.31
C VAL A 183 -9.01 -16.56 -4.32
N PHE A 184 -10.17 -16.93 -3.75
CA PHE A 184 -10.28 -18.02 -2.79
C PHE A 184 -9.97 -19.41 -3.39
N ARG A 185 -10.38 -19.65 -4.63
CA ARG A 185 -10.00 -20.87 -5.37
C ARG A 185 -8.49 -20.99 -5.54
N ARG A 186 -7.82 -19.87 -5.79
CA ARG A 186 -6.38 -19.86 -6.05
C ARG A 186 -5.53 -19.92 -4.79
N TYR A 187 -5.95 -19.24 -3.73
CA TYR A 187 -5.11 -19.01 -2.54
C TYR A 187 -5.67 -19.61 -1.25
N GLY A 188 -6.87 -20.17 -1.29
CA GLY A 188 -7.61 -20.63 -0.11
C GLY A 188 -8.24 -19.48 0.66
N LEU A 189 -8.88 -19.79 1.79
CA LEU A 189 -9.62 -18.86 2.62
C LEU A 189 -8.74 -18.28 3.74
N PRO A 190 -8.75 -16.96 3.99
CA PRO A 190 -8.11 -16.38 5.17
C PRO A 190 -8.89 -16.69 6.44
N LEU A 191 -8.28 -16.44 7.61
CA LEU A 191 -9.01 -16.54 8.89
C LEU A 191 -9.91 -15.31 9.10
N ALA A 192 -9.50 -14.14 8.61
CA ALA A 192 -10.28 -12.92 8.72
C ALA A 192 -10.05 -12.00 7.53
N MET A 193 -11.04 -11.13 7.27
CA MET A 193 -10.93 -10.03 6.32
C MET A 193 -11.23 -8.71 7.03
N LEU A 194 -10.41 -7.69 6.74
CA LEU A 194 -10.59 -6.31 7.17
C LEU A 194 -11.05 -5.49 5.96
N MET A 195 -12.13 -4.74 6.14
CA MET A 195 -12.73 -3.85 5.15
C MET A 195 -13.07 -2.52 5.81
N ASP A 196 -13.36 -1.50 5.02
CA ASP A 196 -13.95 -0.27 5.53
C ASP A 196 -15.45 -0.47 5.85
N ASN A 197 -16.14 0.62 6.22
CA ASN A 197 -17.58 0.60 6.49
C ASN A 197 -18.43 0.95 5.26
N GLY A 198 -17.82 1.05 4.07
CA GLY A 198 -18.51 1.37 2.81
C GLY A 198 -19.25 0.19 2.20
N SER A 199 -20.17 0.50 1.27
CA SER A 199 -20.81 -0.54 0.43
C SER A 199 -19.77 -1.21 -0.48
N PRO A 200 -19.90 -2.53 -0.74
CA PRO A 200 -21.01 -3.44 -0.42
C PRO A 200 -20.87 -4.21 0.90
N TRP A 201 -19.77 -4.05 1.62
CA TRP A 201 -19.45 -4.85 2.81
C TRP A 201 -19.81 -4.19 4.13
N GLY A 202 -20.00 -2.86 4.13
CA GLY A 202 -20.50 -2.10 5.27
C GLY A 202 -21.87 -1.48 4.96
N ASP A 203 -22.58 -1.12 5.99
CA ASP A 203 -23.78 -0.30 5.93
C ASP A 203 -23.58 0.87 6.91
N ALA A 204 -23.84 2.09 6.45
CA ALA A 204 -23.77 3.31 7.27
C ALA A 204 -24.85 3.36 8.37
N GLY A 205 -25.73 2.35 8.45
CA GLY A 205 -26.81 2.24 9.42
C GLY A 205 -26.47 1.34 10.61
N ASP A 206 -27.51 0.98 11.38
CA ASP A 206 -27.44 0.15 12.59
C ASP A 206 -27.13 -1.35 12.32
N GLN A 207 -26.78 -1.73 11.09
CA GLN A 207 -26.60 -3.12 10.69
C GLN A 207 -25.11 -3.41 10.48
N PRO A 208 -24.47 -4.12 11.41
CA PRO A 208 -23.03 -4.45 11.28
C PRO A 208 -22.73 -5.48 10.19
N HIS A 209 -23.75 -6.14 9.64
CA HIS A 209 -23.60 -7.18 8.64
C HIS A 209 -24.44 -6.92 7.38
N THR A 210 -23.84 -7.15 6.22
CA THR A 210 -24.49 -7.18 4.90
C THR A 210 -24.63 -8.63 4.43
N VAL A 211 -25.37 -8.86 3.34
CA VAL A 211 -25.45 -10.19 2.69
C VAL A 211 -24.07 -10.69 2.29
N PHE A 212 -23.19 -9.78 1.88
CA PHE A 212 -21.81 -10.07 1.55
C PHE A 212 -21.01 -10.56 2.77
N THR A 213 -21.09 -9.85 3.89
CA THR A 213 -20.36 -10.25 5.10
C THR A 213 -20.94 -11.52 5.72
N ALA A 214 -22.26 -11.73 5.66
CA ALA A 214 -22.88 -12.99 6.05
C ALA A 214 -22.37 -14.18 5.21
N TRP A 215 -22.14 -13.98 3.91
CA TRP A 215 -21.51 -14.99 3.06
C TRP A 215 -20.06 -15.30 3.49
N LEU A 216 -19.26 -14.32 3.85
CA LEU A 216 -17.91 -14.54 4.39
C LEU A 216 -17.92 -15.31 5.70
N LEU A 217 -18.83 -14.95 6.64
CA LEU A 217 -19.03 -15.70 7.88
C LEU A 217 -19.43 -17.16 7.60
N ARG A 218 -20.24 -17.37 6.57
CA ARG A 218 -20.66 -18.72 6.13
C ARG A 218 -19.47 -19.56 5.65
N LEU A 219 -18.46 -18.93 5.06
CA LEU A 219 -17.20 -19.56 4.67
C LEU A 219 -16.23 -19.75 5.85
N GLY A 220 -16.62 -19.36 7.06
CA GLY A 220 -15.75 -19.39 8.24
C GLY A 220 -14.64 -18.31 8.19
N VAL A 221 -14.87 -17.22 7.48
CA VAL A 221 -13.99 -16.06 7.43
C VAL A 221 -14.56 -14.98 8.35
N ARG A 222 -13.81 -14.60 9.38
CA ARG A 222 -14.23 -13.51 10.28
C ARG A 222 -14.18 -12.18 9.53
N VAL A 223 -15.14 -11.32 9.83
CA VAL A 223 -15.22 -9.98 9.25
C VAL A 223 -14.86 -8.96 10.32
N SER A 224 -13.98 -8.03 9.96
CA SER A 224 -13.62 -6.88 10.79
C SER A 224 -13.76 -5.62 9.95
N HIS A 225 -14.30 -4.56 10.55
CA HIS A 225 -14.36 -3.23 9.95
C HIS A 225 -13.35 -2.31 10.59
N GLY A 226 -12.81 -1.37 9.80
CA GLY A 226 -11.95 -0.31 10.31
C GLY A 226 -12.72 0.53 11.33
N ARG A 227 -12.06 0.90 12.45
CA ARG A 227 -12.68 1.86 13.39
C ARG A 227 -12.88 3.20 12.68
N PRO A 228 -14.06 3.82 12.80
CA PRO A 228 -14.24 5.18 12.32
C PRO A 228 -13.15 6.10 12.88
N TYR A 229 -12.58 6.96 12.03
CA TYR A 229 -11.52 7.93 12.39
C TYR A 229 -10.18 7.35 12.87
N HIS A 230 -9.90 6.04 12.67
CA HIS A 230 -8.59 5.42 12.94
C HIS A 230 -7.92 4.92 11.65
N PRO A 231 -7.30 5.80 10.84
CA PRO A 231 -6.68 5.45 9.55
C PRO A 231 -5.51 4.47 9.68
N GLN A 232 -4.96 4.30 10.88
CA GLN A 232 -3.84 3.38 11.13
C GLN A 232 -4.16 1.91 10.82
N THR A 233 -5.43 1.53 10.88
CA THR A 233 -5.88 0.14 10.65
C THR A 233 -5.75 -0.26 9.17
N GLN A 234 -5.88 0.70 8.24
CA GLN A 234 -5.78 0.49 6.78
C GLN A 234 -4.49 1.06 6.15
N GLY A 235 -3.54 1.52 6.95
CA GLY A 235 -2.31 2.16 6.45
C GLY A 235 -1.47 1.28 5.50
N LYS A 236 -1.69 -0.04 5.47
CA LYS A 236 -1.05 -0.96 4.53
C LYS A 236 -1.71 -0.90 3.15
N ASP A 237 -3.04 -0.86 3.09
CA ASP A 237 -3.80 -0.67 1.85
C ASP A 237 -3.55 0.70 1.25
N GLU A 238 -3.54 1.75 2.07
CA GLU A 238 -3.19 3.09 1.60
C GLU A 238 -1.78 3.12 0.97
N ARG A 239 -0.82 2.45 1.60
CA ARG A 239 0.54 2.32 1.07
C ARG A 239 0.57 1.53 -0.24
N PHE A 240 -0.20 0.43 -0.31
CA PHE A 240 -0.37 -0.36 -1.51
C PHE A 240 -1.00 0.47 -2.62
N HIS A 241 -2.09 1.17 -2.35
CA HIS A 241 -2.78 2.06 -3.29
C HIS A 241 -1.90 3.20 -3.80
N ARG A 242 -1.10 3.80 -2.92
CA ARG A 242 -0.11 4.82 -3.32
C ARG A 242 0.92 4.25 -4.28
N THR A 243 1.38 3.03 -4.02
CA THR A 243 2.34 2.33 -4.88
C THR A 243 1.72 1.99 -6.23
N LEU A 244 0.53 1.40 -6.23
CA LEU A 244 -0.24 1.09 -7.44
C LEU A 244 -0.46 2.33 -8.31
N LYS A 245 -0.87 3.44 -7.68
CA LYS A 245 -1.07 4.72 -8.36
C LYS A 245 0.21 5.20 -9.03
N ALA A 246 1.32 5.24 -8.30
CA ALA A 246 2.59 5.78 -8.79
C ALA A 246 3.27 4.89 -9.84
N GLU A 247 3.15 3.57 -9.71
CA GLU A 247 3.88 2.62 -10.56
C GLU A 247 3.06 2.16 -11.78
N LEU A 248 1.73 2.27 -11.72
CA LEU A 248 0.87 1.79 -12.81
C LEU A 248 -0.16 2.83 -13.28
N LEU A 249 -1.03 3.32 -12.39
CA LEU A 249 -2.22 4.07 -12.81
C LEU A 249 -1.88 5.45 -13.39
N GLN A 250 -0.84 6.12 -12.88
CA GLN A 250 -0.39 7.42 -13.39
C GLN A 250 0.52 7.30 -14.63
N ALA A 251 1.09 6.13 -14.87
CA ALA A 251 2.04 5.91 -15.97
C ALA A 251 1.39 5.41 -17.25
N ARG A 252 0.09 5.07 -17.23
CA ARG A 252 -0.59 4.43 -18.36
C ARG A 252 -2.02 4.93 -18.53
N SER A 253 -2.49 4.95 -19.79
CA SER A 253 -3.89 5.03 -20.16
C SER A 253 -4.44 3.65 -20.48
N PHE A 254 -5.74 3.44 -20.24
CA PHE A 254 -6.39 2.14 -20.41
C PHE A 254 -7.55 2.28 -21.41
N ARG A 255 -7.73 1.28 -22.28
CA ARG A 255 -8.79 1.26 -23.30
C ARG A 255 -10.11 0.75 -22.73
N ASP A 256 -10.04 -0.31 -21.92
CA ASP A 256 -11.19 -1.05 -21.39
C ASP A 256 -10.79 -1.83 -20.13
N LEU A 257 -11.75 -2.50 -19.50
CA LEU A 257 -11.52 -3.31 -18.29
C LEU A 257 -10.58 -4.50 -18.53
N ALA A 258 -10.61 -5.11 -19.71
CA ALA A 258 -9.74 -6.24 -20.04
C ALA A 258 -8.27 -5.79 -20.12
N HIS A 259 -8.02 -4.62 -20.74
CA HIS A 259 -6.71 -4.00 -20.78
C HIS A 259 -6.23 -3.61 -19.36
N CYS A 260 -7.14 -3.07 -18.51
CA CYS A 260 -6.84 -2.81 -17.10
C CYS A 260 -6.41 -4.10 -16.40
N GLN A 261 -7.19 -5.19 -16.55
CA GLN A 261 -6.91 -6.45 -15.87
C GLN A 261 -5.57 -7.04 -16.29
N SER A 262 -5.25 -7.05 -17.58
CA SER A 262 -3.95 -7.52 -18.08
C SER A 262 -2.78 -6.73 -17.48
N ALA A 263 -2.93 -5.39 -17.41
CA ALA A 263 -1.91 -4.53 -16.80
C ALA A 263 -1.81 -4.74 -15.28
N PHE A 264 -2.95 -4.95 -14.60
CA PHE A 264 -3.02 -5.26 -13.17
C PHE A 264 -2.33 -6.59 -12.85
N ASP A 265 -2.56 -7.62 -13.65
CA ASP A 265 -1.95 -8.93 -13.47
C ASP A 265 -0.42 -8.87 -13.65
N SER A 266 0.06 -8.17 -14.68
CA SER A 266 1.47 -7.95 -14.92
C SER A 266 2.13 -7.18 -13.78
N TRP A 267 1.51 -6.07 -13.34
CA TRP A 267 2.03 -5.27 -12.23
C TRP A 267 1.96 -6.03 -10.90
N ARG A 268 0.89 -6.78 -10.63
CA ARG A 268 0.76 -7.61 -9.42
C ARG A 268 1.84 -8.68 -9.35
N HIS A 269 2.19 -9.29 -10.49
CA HIS A 269 3.32 -10.21 -10.57
C HIS A 269 4.64 -9.52 -10.20
N LEU A 270 4.92 -8.35 -10.80
CA LEU A 270 6.10 -7.54 -10.46
C LEU A 270 6.11 -7.16 -8.97
N TYR A 271 4.97 -6.70 -8.44
CA TYR A 271 4.82 -6.30 -7.04
C TYR A 271 5.12 -7.45 -6.08
N ASN A 272 4.58 -8.64 -6.35
CA ASN A 272 4.70 -9.79 -5.48
C ASN A 272 6.08 -10.46 -5.54
N HIS A 273 6.68 -10.56 -6.72
CA HIS A 273 7.85 -11.42 -6.95
C HIS A 273 9.16 -10.66 -7.20
N HIS A 274 9.08 -9.39 -7.58
CA HIS A 274 10.28 -8.65 -7.98
C HIS A 274 10.52 -7.37 -7.18
N ARG A 275 9.46 -6.74 -6.69
CA ARG A 275 9.53 -5.46 -6.00
C ARG A 275 10.04 -5.60 -4.58
N PRO A 276 11.22 -5.02 -4.23
CA PRO A 276 11.68 -5.01 -2.84
C PRO A 276 10.81 -4.10 -1.96
N HIS A 277 10.49 -4.57 -0.76
CA HIS A 277 9.67 -3.84 0.20
C HIS A 277 10.49 -3.39 1.41
N ASP A 278 10.50 -2.09 1.70
CA ASP A 278 11.19 -1.54 2.88
C ASP A 278 10.66 -2.15 4.19
N ALA A 279 9.34 -2.41 4.28
CA ALA A 279 8.72 -3.03 5.45
C ALA A 279 9.11 -4.51 5.65
N LEU A 280 9.65 -5.15 4.62
CA LEU A 280 10.08 -6.55 4.62
C LEU A 280 11.61 -6.67 4.55
N ALA A 281 12.35 -5.66 5.05
CA ALA A 281 13.82 -5.61 4.96
C ALA A 281 14.34 -5.80 3.51
N LEU A 282 13.62 -5.27 2.53
CA LEU A 282 13.88 -5.38 1.08
C LEU A 282 13.66 -6.77 0.48
N ALA A 283 13.06 -7.72 1.23
CA ALA A 283 12.51 -8.94 0.66
C ALA A 283 11.31 -8.65 -0.24
N VAL A 284 10.91 -9.61 -1.07
CA VAL A 284 9.65 -9.53 -1.84
C VAL A 284 8.51 -10.23 -1.11
N PRO A 285 7.26 -9.82 -1.32
CA PRO A 285 6.10 -10.43 -0.67
C PRO A 285 6.03 -11.96 -0.82
N ALA A 286 6.37 -12.49 -2.00
CA ALA A 286 6.35 -13.91 -2.30
C ALA A 286 7.29 -14.76 -1.42
N GLU A 287 8.35 -14.18 -0.87
CA GLU A 287 9.26 -14.90 0.05
C GLU A 287 8.58 -15.20 1.40
N ARG A 288 7.58 -14.41 1.79
CA ARG A 288 6.87 -14.51 3.08
C ARG A 288 5.46 -15.09 2.97
N TYR A 289 4.94 -15.23 1.75
CA TYR A 289 3.58 -15.72 1.51
C TYR A 289 3.55 -17.21 1.24
N ARG A 290 2.51 -17.87 1.76
CA ARG A 290 2.12 -19.24 1.40
C ARG A 290 0.59 -19.27 1.27
N PRO A 291 0.02 -20.03 0.30
CA PRO A 291 -1.43 -20.22 0.20
C PRO A 291 -2.03 -20.76 1.49
N SER A 292 -3.27 -20.43 1.74
CA SER A 292 -3.99 -20.94 2.91
C SER A 292 -4.26 -22.44 2.77
N PRO A 293 -4.11 -23.22 3.86
CA PRO A 293 -4.48 -24.63 3.87
C PRO A 293 -6.01 -24.84 3.87
N ARG A 294 -6.81 -23.78 3.98
CA ARG A 294 -8.28 -23.84 3.98
C ARG A 294 -8.79 -23.66 2.55
N PRO A 295 -9.21 -24.73 1.84
CA PRO A 295 -9.67 -24.61 0.46
C PRO A 295 -11.03 -23.90 0.40
N PHE A 296 -11.32 -23.26 -0.72
CA PHE A 296 -12.66 -22.72 -1.00
C PHE A 296 -13.65 -23.87 -1.25
N PRO A 297 -14.76 -23.97 -0.50
CA PRO A 297 -15.78 -24.99 -0.74
C PRO A 297 -16.67 -24.55 -1.90
N GLU A 298 -16.70 -25.32 -2.98
CA GLU A 298 -17.60 -25.05 -4.12
C GLU A 298 -19.08 -25.18 -3.74
N THR A 299 -19.38 -26.05 -2.79
CA THR A 299 -20.70 -26.18 -2.17
C THR A 299 -20.58 -25.86 -0.68
N LEU A 300 -21.38 -24.90 -0.23
CA LEU A 300 -21.40 -24.54 1.18
C LEU A 300 -21.95 -25.68 2.01
N PRO A 301 -21.25 -26.14 3.06
CA PRO A 301 -21.74 -27.20 3.92
C PRO A 301 -23.04 -26.77 4.65
N PRO A 302 -23.94 -27.68 5.03
CA PRO A 302 -25.12 -27.34 5.82
C PRO A 302 -24.72 -26.70 7.15
N ILE A 303 -25.53 -25.76 7.67
CA ILE A 303 -25.30 -25.21 9.00
C ILE A 303 -25.75 -26.27 10.02
N ALA A 304 -24.82 -26.72 10.83
CA ALA A 304 -25.10 -27.61 11.95
C ALA A 304 -24.79 -26.87 13.26
N TYR A 305 -25.68 -27.04 14.23
CA TYR A 305 -25.54 -26.55 15.59
C TYR A 305 -25.58 -27.71 16.58
N GLY A 306 -25.10 -27.47 17.79
CA GLY A 306 -25.12 -28.50 18.84
C GLY A 306 -26.54 -28.83 19.33
N PRO A 307 -26.73 -30.00 20.00
CA PRO A 307 -28.02 -30.40 20.52
C PRO A 307 -28.58 -29.44 21.58
N ASP A 308 -27.70 -28.76 22.30
CA ASP A 308 -28.08 -27.79 23.37
C ASP A 308 -28.33 -26.39 22.83
N ASP A 309 -28.11 -26.13 21.53
CA ASP A 309 -28.33 -24.85 20.93
C ASP A 309 -29.82 -24.57 20.68
N SER A 310 -30.33 -23.44 21.18
CA SER A 310 -31.67 -22.96 20.83
C SER A 310 -31.64 -22.32 19.43
N VAL A 311 -32.00 -23.09 18.40
CA VAL A 311 -31.98 -22.61 17.02
C VAL A 311 -33.24 -21.87 16.64
N ARG A 312 -33.13 -20.70 16.02
CA ARG A 312 -34.21 -19.88 15.48
C ARG A 312 -33.90 -19.43 14.06
N LYS A 313 -34.94 -19.43 13.21
CA LYS A 313 -34.85 -18.98 11.82
C LYS A 313 -35.11 -17.45 11.78
N VAL A 314 -34.28 -16.71 11.07
CA VAL A 314 -34.47 -15.26 10.87
C VAL A 314 -35.60 -15.05 9.85
N ASP A 315 -36.53 -14.18 10.18
CA ASP A 315 -37.69 -13.86 9.33
C ASP A 315 -37.26 -12.86 8.17
N GLN A 316 -38.27 -12.46 7.36
CA GLN A 316 -38.07 -11.56 6.23
C GLN A 316 -37.62 -10.16 6.64
N ASN A 317 -37.93 -9.75 7.86
CA ASN A 317 -37.58 -8.43 8.40
C ASN A 317 -36.26 -8.42 9.19
N GLY A 318 -35.63 -9.59 9.36
CA GLY A 318 -34.36 -9.73 10.07
C GLY A 318 -34.54 -9.98 11.58
N PHE A 319 -35.72 -10.48 12.02
CA PHE A 319 -36.01 -10.81 13.42
C PHE A 319 -36.05 -12.31 13.66
N ILE A 320 -35.80 -12.69 14.89
CA ILE A 320 -36.09 -14.01 15.44
C ILE A 320 -37.06 -13.87 16.62
N SER A 321 -37.93 -14.90 16.85
CA SER A 321 -38.73 -14.98 18.08
C SER A 321 -38.00 -15.84 19.11
N PHE A 322 -37.74 -15.27 20.31
CA PHE A 322 -37.09 -15.98 21.40
C PHE A 322 -37.65 -15.51 22.75
N LYS A 323 -38.06 -16.45 23.60
CA LYS A 323 -38.69 -16.18 24.89
C LYS A 323 -39.87 -15.21 24.78
N ASN A 324 -40.73 -15.42 23.78
CA ASN A 324 -41.95 -14.66 23.46
C ASN A 324 -41.68 -13.18 23.08
N HIS A 325 -40.45 -12.81 22.72
CA HIS A 325 -40.08 -11.47 22.23
C HIS A 325 -39.43 -11.55 20.86
N PRO A 326 -39.67 -10.54 19.97
CA PRO A 326 -38.96 -10.42 18.71
C PRO A 326 -37.60 -9.74 18.96
N TRP A 327 -36.53 -10.34 18.44
CA TRP A 327 -35.17 -9.84 18.53
C TRP A 327 -34.61 -9.58 17.16
N ARG A 328 -34.08 -8.38 16.93
CA ARG A 328 -33.52 -7.98 15.66
C ARG A 328 -32.10 -8.56 15.50
N ILE A 329 -31.90 -9.46 14.56
CA ILE A 329 -30.58 -10.03 14.23
C ILE A 329 -29.97 -9.32 13.01
N GLY A 330 -30.79 -8.97 12.03
CA GLY A 330 -30.40 -8.26 10.83
C GLY A 330 -30.88 -8.94 9.55
N LYS A 331 -31.21 -8.12 8.56
CA LYS A 331 -31.72 -8.58 7.25
C LYS A 331 -30.68 -9.40 6.47
N ALA A 332 -29.40 -9.26 6.77
CA ALA A 332 -28.30 -10.02 6.17
C ALA A 332 -28.44 -11.53 6.37
N PHE A 333 -29.09 -11.93 7.46
CA PHE A 333 -29.27 -13.33 7.85
C PHE A 333 -30.68 -13.88 7.53
N ARG A 334 -31.46 -13.19 6.71
CA ARG A 334 -32.82 -13.62 6.32
C ARG A 334 -32.86 -15.07 5.88
N GLY A 335 -33.78 -15.83 6.48
CA GLY A 335 -33.96 -17.25 6.16
C GLY A 335 -32.91 -18.19 6.75
N GLN A 336 -31.88 -17.65 7.40
CA GLN A 336 -30.77 -18.42 7.98
C GLN A 336 -31.11 -18.87 9.41
N PRO A 337 -30.67 -20.06 9.83
CA PRO A 337 -30.74 -20.49 11.22
C PRO A 337 -29.67 -19.81 12.06
N ILE A 338 -30.05 -19.36 13.25
CA ILE A 338 -29.18 -18.74 14.26
C ILE A 338 -29.28 -19.58 15.53
N ALA A 339 -28.14 -19.92 16.12
CA ALA A 339 -28.06 -20.57 17.42
C ALA A 339 -27.98 -19.52 18.54
N LEU A 340 -28.74 -19.72 19.59
CA LEU A 340 -28.75 -18.91 20.80
C LEU A 340 -28.16 -19.73 21.93
N ARG A 341 -27.12 -19.19 22.56
CA ARG A 341 -26.38 -19.83 23.66
C ARG A 341 -26.43 -18.96 24.89
N PRO A 342 -26.73 -19.54 26.07
CA PRO A 342 -26.62 -18.80 27.32
C PRO A 342 -25.16 -18.34 27.51
N THR A 343 -24.99 -17.18 28.13
CA THR A 343 -23.67 -16.69 28.55
C THR A 343 -23.45 -16.95 30.05
N THR A 344 -22.33 -16.53 30.59
CA THR A 344 -22.07 -16.56 32.03
C THR A 344 -22.94 -15.59 32.82
N GLU A 345 -23.57 -14.61 32.15
CA GLU A 345 -24.50 -13.67 32.75
C GLU A 345 -25.94 -14.21 32.62
N ASP A 346 -26.63 -14.32 33.75
CA ASP A 346 -28.04 -14.73 33.75
C ASP A 346 -28.91 -13.76 32.93
N GLY A 347 -29.79 -14.32 32.11
CA GLY A 347 -30.65 -13.54 31.21
C GLY A 347 -29.97 -13.03 29.94
N VAL A 348 -28.65 -13.27 29.74
CA VAL A 348 -27.94 -12.85 28.52
C VAL A 348 -27.62 -14.06 27.64
N PHE A 349 -27.96 -13.95 26.35
CA PHE A 349 -27.70 -14.96 25.32
C PHE A 349 -26.82 -14.40 24.21
N SER A 350 -25.91 -15.21 23.71
CA SER A 350 -25.15 -14.93 22.51
C SER A 350 -25.82 -15.54 21.27
N ALA A 351 -26.00 -14.75 20.22
CA ALA A 351 -26.51 -15.22 18.93
C ALA A 351 -25.34 -15.57 18.02
N HIS A 352 -25.40 -16.77 17.44
CA HIS A 352 -24.33 -17.33 16.60
C HIS A 352 -24.85 -17.66 15.22
N TYR A 353 -24.09 -17.21 14.19
CA TYR A 353 -24.25 -17.65 12.82
C TYR A 353 -23.06 -18.52 12.43
N CYS A 354 -23.30 -19.78 12.13
CA CYS A 354 -22.27 -20.81 12.06
C CYS A 354 -21.44 -20.80 13.37
N THR A 355 -20.14 -20.59 13.27
CA THR A 355 -19.23 -20.50 14.44
C THR A 355 -19.03 -19.09 14.98
N HIS A 356 -19.62 -18.08 14.33
CA HIS A 356 -19.38 -16.67 14.65
C HIS A 356 -20.46 -16.09 15.56
N ARG A 357 -20.05 -15.45 16.65
CA ARG A 357 -20.96 -14.64 17.46
C ARG A 357 -21.29 -13.36 16.69
N ILE A 358 -22.57 -13.12 16.42
CA ILE A 358 -23.05 -11.98 15.62
C ILE A 358 -23.82 -10.95 16.43
N ALA A 359 -24.38 -11.32 17.58
CA ALA A 359 -25.15 -10.43 18.44
C ALA A 359 -25.19 -10.93 19.89
N ALA A 360 -25.64 -10.07 20.79
CA ALA A 360 -26.03 -10.43 22.15
C ALA A 360 -27.51 -10.07 22.37
N ILE A 361 -28.22 -10.90 23.09
CA ILE A 361 -29.62 -10.72 23.49
C ILE A 361 -29.65 -10.63 25.00
N ASP A 362 -30.09 -9.50 25.55
CA ASP A 362 -30.27 -9.30 27.00
C ASP A 362 -31.74 -9.26 27.33
N LEU A 363 -32.21 -10.29 28.03
CA LEU A 363 -33.62 -10.44 28.46
C LEU A 363 -34.00 -9.54 29.65
N ARG A 364 -33.03 -8.91 30.31
CA ARG A 364 -33.24 -8.08 31.50
C ARG A 364 -33.63 -6.64 31.14
N GLY A 365 -33.30 -6.20 29.92
CA GLY A 365 -33.64 -4.88 29.41
C GLY A 365 -35.00 -4.82 28.73
N ALA A 366 -35.58 -3.63 28.62
CA ALA A 366 -36.75 -3.46 27.74
C ALA A 366 -36.39 -3.75 26.30
N PRO A 367 -37.21 -4.51 25.52
CA PRO A 367 -36.93 -4.74 24.11
C PRO A 367 -37.08 -3.46 23.29
N PRO A 368 -36.32 -3.19 22.25
CA PRO A 368 -35.21 -3.97 21.71
C PRO A 368 -33.97 -3.10 21.39
N SER A 369 -32.86 -3.38 21.93
CA SER A 369 -31.62 -3.00 21.27
C SER A 369 -30.65 -4.17 21.25
N VAL A 370 -30.62 -4.90 20.13
CA VAL A 370 -29.56 -5.86 19.87
C VAL A 370 -28.30 -5.07 19.52
N CYS A 371 -27.33 -5.08 20.42
CA CYS A 371 -26.00 -4.58 20.11
C CYS A 371 -25.30 -5.58 19.19
N GLY A 372 -25.15 -5.24 17.91
CA GLY A 372 -24.38 -6.03 16.98
C GLY A 372 -22.92 -6.13 17.44
N VAL A 373 -22.40 -7.34 17.61
CA VAL A 373 -20.99 -7.55 17.91
C VAL A 373 -20.25 -7.69 16.59
N VAL A 374 -19.50 -6.65 16.22
CA VAL A 374 -18.47 -6.75 15.18
C VAL A 374 -17.15 -6.89 15.91
N ASP A 375 -16.39 -7.93 15.57
CA ASP A 375 -15.00 -8.04 16.04
C ASP A 375 -14.21 -6.84 15.52
N ASN A 376 -13.98 -5.85 16.38
CA ASN A 376 -13.10 -4.74 16.04
C ASN A 376 -11.70 -5.28 15.82
N ALA A 377 -10.99 -4.73 14.84
CA ALA A 377 -9.63 -5.14 14.46
C ALA A 377 -8.62 -5.18 15.64
N SER A 378 -8.95 -4.49 16.75
CA SER A 378 -8.18 -4.50 18.00
C SER A 378 -8.38 -5.74 18.87
N ALA A 379 -9.43 -6.54 18.65
CA ALA A 379 -9.69 -7.77 19.40
C ALA A 379 -8.90 -8.98 18.87
N LEU A 380 -8.25 -8.81 17.73
CA LEU A 380 -7.38 -9.85 17.17
C LEU A 380 -5.97 -9.67 17.77
N PRO A 381 -5.35 -10.71 18.38
CA PRO A 381 -4.02 -10.60 18.96
C PRO A 381 -3.01 -10.17 17.88
N THR A 382 -2.30 -9.10 18.15
CA THR A 382 -1.19 -8.60 17.32
C THR A 382 0.09 -8.73 18.09
N THR A 383 1.11 -9.31 17.46
CA THR A 383 2.46 -9.30 18.02
C THR A 383 3.11 -7.96 17.70
N PRO A 384 3.53 -7.15 18.69
CA PRO A 384 4.29 -5.94 18.44
C PRO A 384 5.64 -6.28 17.81
N GLN A 385 6.01 -5.63 16.72
CA GLN A 385 7.37 -5.73 16.17
C GLN A 385 8.29 -4.79 16.92
N ALA A 386 9.47 -5.30 17.28
CA ALA A 386 10.56 -4.48 17.78
C ALA A 386 10.94 -3.39 16.76
N PRO A 387 11.28 -2.18 17.19
CA PRO A 387 11.71 -1.11 16.27
C PRO A 387 12.96 -1.58 15.52
N LEU A 388 12.90 -1.48 14.18
CA LEU A 388 14.09 -1.66 13.34
C LEU A 388 15.09 -0.56 13.72
N GLN A 389 16.23 -0.94 14.28
CA GLN A 389 17.37 -0.06 14.47
C GLN A 389 17.78 0.48 13.08
N GLN A 390 17.96 1.80 13.02
CA GLN A 390 18.34 2.54 11.81
C GLN A 390 19.77 2.27 11.38
#